data_f3f0f96c5e1bd88a579c8e42f0f2c1e0
#
_entry.id   f3f0f96c5e1bd88a579c8e42f0f2c1e0
#
_cell.length_a   1.000
_cell.length_b   1.000
_cell.length_c   1.000
_cell.angle_alpha   90.00
_cell.angle_beta   90.00
_cell.angle_gamma   90.00
#
_symmetry.space_group_name_H-M   'P 1'
#
loop_
_entity.id
_entity.type
_entity.pdbx_description
1 polymer ?
#
loop_
_entity_poly.entity_id
_entity_poly.type
_entity_poly.pdbx_seq_one_letter_code
_entity_poly.pdbx_strand_id
1 'polypeptide(L)'
;IRRPPRSTRKESSAASDVYKRQDGHRLAHASTQLKSSAGDRETILPRKTVLELTKLLNDDDAMVEMNITDTQININFNNVTLVSKLVDGKFPDYKRVIPTDLSNELVIAKEDLQGALQRAAILSNEKFRGVRWVLTKNSLKIICSNNEQEEAEEELEIVYEGEPLDIGFNVNYLLDCLSNVPIKNIKCALGDSSSSMLMTIKEDETFQYVVMPMRI
;
A
#
# COMPACT_ATOMS: atom_id res chain seq x y z
N ILE A 1 8.58 21.61 -6.56
CA ILE A 1 8.46 21.22 -5.14
C ILE A 1 7.35 20.19 -5.08
N ARG A 2 7.68 18.89 -4.95
CA ARG A 2 6.68 17.82 -4.78
C ARG A 2 6.04 17.97 -3.40
N ARG A 3 4.72 18.11 -3.37
CA ARG A 3 3.98 18.14 -2.10
C ARG A 3 4.16 16.81 -1.36
N PRO A 4 4.35 16.83 -0.03
CA PRO A 4 4.44 15.59 0.74
C PRO A 4 3.15 14.79 0.61
N PRO A 5 3.19 13.44 0.64
CA PRO A 5 2.00 12.61 0.60
C PRO A 5 1.09 12.94 1.81
N ARG A 6 -0.20 13.04 1.55
CA ARG A 6 -1.22 13.34 2.56
C ARG A 6 -1.81 12.04 3.10
N SER A 7 -2.07 12.00 4.38
CA SER A 7 -2.75 10.89 5.07
C SER A 7 -4.11 11.37 5.57
N THR A 8 -5.18 10.60 5.36
CA THR A 8 -6.54 10.95 5.80
C THR A 8 -7.21 9.82 6.56
N ARG A 9 -8.11 10.21 7.43
CA ARG A 9 -9.06 9.34 8.10
C ARG A 9 -10.48 9.65 7.58
N LYS A 10 -11.28 8.62 7.30
CA LYS A 10 -12.71 8.73 7.03
C LYS A 10 -13.47 7.75 7.91
N GLU A 11 -14.46 8.24 8.62
CA GLU A 11 -15.39 7.41 9.37
C GLU A 11 -16.60 7.10 8.49
N SER A 12 -17.04 5.84 8.50
CA SER A 12 -18.30 5.42 7.89
C SER A 12 -19.38 5.28 8.98
N SER A 13 -20.65 5.30 8.60
CA SER A 13 -21.81 5.20 9.50
C SER A 13 -21.91 3.90 10.34
N ALA A 14 -21.09 2.91 10.04
CA ALA A 14 -20.82 1.79 10.93
C ALA A 14 -19.49 2.09 11.61
N ALA A 15 -19.45 2.20 12.95
CA ALA A 15 -18.30 2.55 13.77
C ALA A 15 -16.96 1.97 13.22
N SER A 16 -16.39 2.59 12.18
CA SER A 16 -15.19 2.16 11.50
C SER A 16 -14.28 3.34 11.20
N ASP A 17 -12.98 3.12 11.38
CA ASP A 17 -11.93 4.02 10.95
C ASP A 17 -11.32 3.58 9.64
N VAL A 18 -11.12 4.52 8.72
CA VAL A 18 -10.48 4.28 7.43
C VAL A 18 -9.27 5.20 7.28
N TYR A 19 -8.09 4.61 7.13
CA TYR A 19 -6.83 5.31 6.90
C TYR A 19 -6.42 5.19 5.44
N LYS A 20 -6.01 6.31 4.82
CA LYS A 20 -5.63 6.38 3.42
C LYS A 20 -4.38 7.21 3.22
N ARG A 21 -3.49 6.75 2.35
CA ARG A 21 -2.31 7.47 1.91
C ARG A 21 -2.15 7.30 0.40
N GLN A 22 -2.03 8.43 -0.32
CA GLN A 22 -1.86 8.46 -1.77
C GLN A 22 -0.77 9.45 -2.17
N ASP A 23 0.06 9.10 -3.15
CA ASP A 23 1.12 9.97 -3.71
C ASP A 23 1.03 10.15 -5.24
N GLY A 24 -0.07 9.74 -5.86
CA GLY A 24 -0.30 9.80 -7.30
C GLY A 24 0.20 8.58 -8.07
N HIS A 25 0.94 7.67 -7.45
CA HIS A 25 1.44 6.43 -8.07
C HIS A 25 1.01 5.18 -7.30
N ARG A 26 0.59 5.34 -6.07
CA ARG A 26 0.14 4.26 -5.19
C ARG A 26 -0.84 4.78 -4.15
N LEU A 27 -1.68 3.88 -3.65
CA LEU A 27 -2.64 4.14 -2.59
C LEU A 27 -2.51 3.04 -1.54
N ALA A 28 -2.41 3.41 -0.27
CA ALA A 28 -2.62 2.50 0.85
C ALA A 28 -3.93 2.86 1.54
N HIS A 29 -4.78 1.87 1.76
CA HIS A 29 -6.06 1.98 2.43
C HIS A 29 -6.15 0.90 3.50
N ALA A 30 -6.50 1.29 4.71
CA ALA A 30 -6.78 0.37 5.80
C ALA A 30 -8.01 0.84 6.56
N SER A 31 -8.82 -0.12 7.03
CA SER A 31 -10.02 0.16 7.81
C SER A 31 -10.04 -0.72 9.06
N THR A 32 -10.66 -0.23 10.12
CA THR A 32 -10.88 -0.99 11.34
C THR A 32 -12.22 -0.61 11.95
N GLN A 33 -12.80 -1.53 12.72
CA GLN A 33 -14.02 -1.25 13.46
C GLN A 33 -13.69 -0.57 14.79
N LEU A 34 -14.40 0.50 15.09
CA LEU A 34 -14.28 1.20 16.36
C LEU A 34 -15.20 0.58 17.41
N LYS A 35 -14.76 0.60 18.67
CA LYS A 35 -15.58 0.18 19.82
C LYS A 35 -16.71 1.19 20.14
N SER A 36 -16.58 2.43 19.71
CA SER A 36 -17.57 3.49 19.90
C SER A 36 -17.69 4.35 18.65
N SER A 37 -18.91 4.82 18.34
CA SER A 37 -19.12 5.76 17.24
C SER A 37 -18.65 7.16 17.65
N ALA A 38 -17.83 7.79 16.82
CA ALA A 38 -17.36 9.16 17.02
C ALA A 38 -17.97 10.17 16.01
N GLY A 39 -18.98 9.74 15.23
CA GLY A 39 -19.59 10.52 14.14
C GLY A 39 -18.73 10.51 12.86
N ASP A 40 -19.32 10.94 11.76
CA ASP A 40 -18.64 11.00 10.45
C ASP A 40 -17.74 12.24 10.37
N ARG A 41 -16.43 12.03 10.33
CA ARG A 41 -15.44 13.11 10.21
C ARG A 41 -14.30 12.69 9.29
N GLU A 42 -13.90 13.58 8.40
CA GLU A 42 -12.74 13.37 7.52
C GLU A 42 -11.65 14.39 7.84
N THR A 43 -10.45 13.92 8.16
CA THR A 43 -9.32 14.77 8.56
C THR A 43 -8.04 14.36 7.85
N ILE A 44 -7.11 15.32 7.67
CA ILE A 44 -5.81 15.06 7.07
C ILE A 44 -4.72 15.22 8.12
N LEU A 45 -4.02 14.12 8.42
CA LEU A 45 -2.89 14.13 9.33
C LEU A 45 -1.60 14.51 8.60
N PRO A 46 -0.73 15.35 9.19
CA PRO A 46 0.62 15.58 8.67
C PRO A 46 1.44 14.28 8.65
N ARG A 47 2.24 14.09 7.62
CA ARG A 47 3.15 12.92 7.52
C ARG A 47 4.03 12.76 8.76
N LYS A 48 4.53 13.87 9.33
CA LYS A 48 5.36 13.83 10.54
C LYS A 48 4.62 13.20 11.72
N THR A 49 3.35 13.57 11.93
CA THR A 49 2.51 12.99 12.98
C THR A 49 2.36 11.48 12.83
N VAL A 50 2.11 11.01 11.60
CA VAL A 50 2.00 9.56 11.32
C VAL A 50 3.32 8.85 11.62
N LEU A 51 4.46 9.41 11.23
CA LEU A 51 5.77 8.82 11.51
C LEU A 51 6.11 8.78 13.01
N GLU A 52 5.73 9.81 13.76
CA GLU A 52 5.92 9.79 15.21
C GLU A 52 4.99 8.77 15.88
N LEU A 53 3.74 8.66 15.44
CA LEU A 53 2.83 7.63 15.92
C LEU A 53 3.40 6.22 15.69
N THR A 54 3.92 5.94 14.50
CA THR A 54 4.52 4.64 14.18
C THR A 54 5.68 4.27 15.09
N LYS A 55 6.44 5.27 15.57
CA LYS A 55 7.54 5.04 16.51
C LYS A 55 7.09 4.85 17.96
N LEU A 56 5.98 5.51 18.33
CA LEU A 56 5.50 5.56 19.71
C LEU A 56 4.50 4.44 20.02
N LEU A 57 3.73 4.00 19.01
CA LEU A 57 2.84 2.85 19.13
C LEU A 57 3.66 1.58 18.92
N ASN A 58 4.00 0.92 20.02
CA ASN A 58 4.53 -0.44 19.99
C ASN A 58 3.38 -1.42 19.74
N ASP A 59 3.70 -2.67 19.39
CA ASP A 59 2.73 -3.76 19.12
C ASP A 59 1.89 -4.19 20.34
N ASP A 60 1.67 -3.30 21.27
CA ASP A 60 0.88 -3.56 22.46
C ASP A 60 -0.61 -3.37 22.16
N ASP A 61 -1.46 -4.21 22.76
CA ASP A 61 -2.93 -4.08 22.77
C ASP A 61 -3.42 -2.83 23.53
N ALA A 62 -2.60 -1.79 23.59
CA ALA A 62 -2.91 -0.57 24.30
C ALA A 62 -4.09 0.16 23.65
N MET A 63 -5.02 0.61 24.48
CA MET A 63 -6.12 1.46 24.04
C MET A 63 -5.57 2.82 23.57
N VAL A 64 -5.93 3.19 22.35
CA VAL A 64 -5.62 4.50 21.78
C VAL A 64 -6.90 5.34 21.77
N GLU A 65 -6.90 6.43 22.51
CA GLU A 65 -7.97 7.40 22.52
C GLU A 65 -7.62 8.55 21.56
N MET A 66 -8.52 8.85 20.62
CA MET A 66 -8.34 9.93 19.67
C MET A 66 -9.46 10.98 19.84
N ASN A 67 -9.07 12.21 20.14
CA ASN A 67 -9.97 13.35 20.19
C ASN A 67 -9.64 14.32 19.06
N ILE A 68 -10.59 14.51 18.14
CA ILE A 68 -10.41 15.28 16.91
C ILE A 68 -11.29 16.54 16.99
N THR A 69 -10.65 17.69 16.89
CA THR A 69 -11.30 19.00 16.73
C THR A 69 -11.20 19.45 15.27
N ASP A 70 -11.67 20.65 14.94
CA ASP A 70 -11.60 21.16 13.56
C ASP A 70 -10.17 21.48 13.10
N THR A 71 -9.25 21.74 14.05
CA THR A 71 -7.88 22.17 13.71
C THR A 71 -6.78 21.27 14.21
N GLN A 72 -7.08 20.37 15.12
CA GLN A 72 -6.07 19.51 15.74
C GLN A 72 -6.61 18.14 16.16
N ILE A 73 -5.71 17.20 16.32
CA ILE A 73 -5.95 15.87 16.88
C ILE A 73 -5.09 15.68 18.13
N ASN A 74 -5.72 15.16 19.18
CA ASN A 74 -5.06 14.69 20.40
C ASN A 74 -5.16 13.17 20.43
N ILE A 75 -4.04 12.50 20.59
CA ILE A 75 -3.94 11.04 20.63
C ILE A 75 -3.31 10.66 21.95
N ASN A 76 -4.08 9.96 22.77
CA ASN A 76 -3.66 9.49 24.10
C ASN A 76 -3.51 7.97 24.09
N PHE A 77 -2.39 7.48 24.56
CA PHE A 77 -2.13 6.06 24.76
C PHE A 77 -1.08 5.89 25.85
N ASN A 78 -1.28 4.92 26.73
CA ASN A 78 -0.46 4.75 27.92
C ASN A 78 -0.28 6.09 28.67
N ASN A 79 0.97 6.52 28.89
CA ASN A 79 1.30 7.80 29.55
C ASN A 79 1.73 8.88 28.54
N VAL A 80 1.41 8.71 27.24
CA VAL A 80 1.81 9.62 26.18
C VAL A 80 0.59 10.35 25.63
N THR A 81 0.71 11.66 25.47
CA THR A 81 -0.23 12.51 24.75
C THR A 81 0.47 13.13 23.55
N LEU A 82 0.02 12.80 22.35
CA LEU A 82 0.50 13.41 21.11
C LEU A 82 -0.55 14.39 20.59
N VAL A 83 -0.15 15.65 20.43
CA VAL A 83 -1.00 16.71 19.87
C VAL A 83 -0.44 17.13 18.52
N SER A 84 -1.29 17.17 17.50
CA SER A 84 -0.91 17.62 16.17
C SER A 84 -1.98 18.49 15.54
N LYS A 85 -1.54 19.50 14.79
CA LYS A 85 -2.44 20.28 13.92
C LYS A 85 -2.85 19.42 12.72
N LEU A 86 -4.09 19.57 12.30
CA LEU A 86 -4.59 18.97 11.07
C LEU A 86 -4.20 19.80 9.85
N VAL A 87 -4.10 19.14 8.70
CA VAL A 87 -3.86 19.83 7.43
C VAL A 87 -5.21 20.22 6.84
N ASP A 88 -5.39 21.51 6.57
CA ASP A 88 -6.58 22.00 5.87
C ASP A 88 -6.60 21.53 4.41
N GLY A 89 -7.76 21.08 3.95
CA GLY A 89 -7.96 20.60 2.58
C GLY A 89 -8.86 19.36 2.49
N LYS A 90 -9.14 18.97 1.23
CA LYS A 90 -9.87 17.73 0.92
C LYS A 90 -8.91 16.67 0.41
N PHE A 91 -9.10 15.45 0.83
CA PHE A 91 -8.39 14.31 0.26
C PHE A 91 -8.97 13.97 -1.12
N PRO A 92 -8.13 13.60 -2.11
CA PRO A 92 -8.62 13.15 -3.41
C PRO A 92 -9.59 11.96 -3.29
N ASP A 93 -10.53 11.86 -4.22
CA ASP A 93 -11.46 10.72 -4.28
C ASP A 93 -10.70 9.43 -4.61
N TYR A 94 -10.32 8.71 -3.57
CA TYR A 94 -9.50 7.50 -3.67
C TYR A 94 -10.26 6.31 -4.27
N LYS A 95 -11.61 6.31 -4.19
CA LYS A 95 -12.42 5.20 -4.71
C LYS A 95 -12.25 5.03 -6.21
N ARG A 96 -11.93 6.11 -6.92
CA ARG A 96 -11.64 6.08 -8.37
C ARG A 96 -10.29 5.47 -8.72
N VAL A 97 -9.41 5.34 -7.74
CA VAL A 97 -8.06 4.81 -7.92
C VAL A 97 -8.03 3.29 -7.69
N ILE A 98 -8.97 2.78 -6.89
CA ILE A 98 -9.09 1.34 -6.64
C ILE A 98 -9.69 0.69 -7.90
N PRO A 99 -8.94 -0.20 -8.56
CA PRO A 99 -9.42 -0.84 -9.77
C PRO A 99 -10.54 -1.84 -9.44
N THR A 100 -11.54 -1.94 -10.33
CA THR A 100 -12.71 -2.82 -10.17
C THR A 100 -12.71 -4.00 -11.15
N ASP A 101 -12.09 -3.81 -12.32
CA ASP A 101 -12.08 -4.80 -13.41
C ASP A 101 -10.77 -5.61 -13.37
N LEU A 102 -10.66 -6.51 -12.39
CA LEU A 102 -9.48 -7.33 -12.15
C LEU A 102 -9.80 -8.79 -12.46
N SER A 103 -9.39 -9.25 -13.65
CA SER A 103 -9.65 -10.61 -14.13
C SER A 103 -8.55 -11.61 -13.77
N ASN A 104 -7.36 -11.13 -13.46
CA ASN A 104 -6.18 -11.94 -13.21
C ASN A 104 -5.79 -11.88 -11.75
N GLU A 105 -5.88 -12.99 -11.05
CA GLU A 105 -5.56 -13.08 -9.63
C GLU A 105 -4.46 -14.10 -9.38
N LEU A 106 -3.54 -13.76 -8.49
CA LEU A 106 -2.54 -14.68 -7.96
C LEU A 106 -2.39 -14.52 -6.45
N VAL A 107 -2.10 -15.60 -5.77
CA VAL A 107 -1.75 -15.63 -4.35
C VAL A 107 -0.33 -16.17 -4.24
N ILE A 108 0.53 -15.43 -3.57
CA ILE A 108 1.94 -15.76 -3.43
C ILE A 108 2.43 -15.58 -2.00
N ALA A 109 3.38 -16.41 -1.56
CA ALA A 109 4.04 -16.23 -0.28
C ALA A 109 4.77 -14.87 -0.26
N LYS A 110 4.50 -14.07 0.77
CA LYS A 110 5.09 -12.73 0.90
C LYS A 110 6.61 -12.77 0.88
N GLU A 111 7.20 -13.71 1.62
CA GLU A 111 8.66 -13.84 1.75
C GLU A 111 9.32 -14.17 0.41
N ASP A 112 8.72 -15.06 -0.39
CA ASP A 112 9.24 -15.44 -1.71
C ASP A 112 9.21 -14.25 -2.67
N LEU A 113 8.06 -13.57 -2.75
CA LEU A 113 7.93 -12.38 -3.58
C LEU A 113 8.85 -11.25 -3.14
N GLN A 114 8.93 -10.98 -1.84
CA GLN A 114 9.80 -9.93 -1.30
C GLN A 114 11.28 -10.24 -1.56
N GLY A 115 11.70 -11.49 -1.35
CA GLY A 115 13.07 -11.92 -1.60
C GLY A 115 13.47 -11.81 -3.08
N ALA A 116 12.60 -12.26 -4.00
CA ALA A 116 12.84 -12.15 -5.44
C ALA A 116 12.91 -10.68 -5.89
N LEU A 117 12.00 -9.83 -5.41
CA LEU A 117 12.03 -8.39 -5.71
C LEU A 117 13.28 -7.70 -5.16
N GLN A 118 13.75 -8.07 -3.97
CA GLN A 118 14.97 -7.52 -3.38
C GLN A 118 16.20 -7.89 -4.21
N ARG A 119 16.32 -9.15 -4.66
CA ARG A 119 17.43 -9.59 -5.50
C ARG A 119 17.40 -8.92 -6.86
N ALA A 120 16.24 -8.92 -7.53
CA ALA A 120 16.07 -8.25 -8.82
C ALA A 120 16.36 -6.74 -8.73
N ALA A 121 15.95 -6.08 -7.64
CA ALA A 121 16.14 -4.64 -7.44
C ALA A 121 17.61 -4.20 -7.41
N ILE A 122 18.54 -5.10 -7.14
CA ILE A 122 19.99 -4.79 -7.14
C ILE A 122 20.42 -4.23 -8.49
N LEU A 123 19.93 -4.82 -9.59
CA LEU A 123 20.21 -4.39 -10.96
C LEU A 123 19.15 -3.45 -11.55
N SER A 124 18.22 -2.95 -10.74
CA SER A 124 17.23 -1.99 -11.23
C SER A 124 17.87 -0.63 -11.47
N ASN A 125 17.41 0.05 -12.52
CA ASN A 125 17.80 1.43 -12.78
C ASN A 125 17.61 2.33 -11.56
N GLU A 126 18.65 3.03 -11.09
CA GLU A 126 18.62 3.81 -9.85
C GLU A 126 17.58 4.93 -9.85
N LYS A 127 17.28 5.52 -11.01
CA LYS A 127 16.37 6.64 -11.14
C LYS A 127 14.90 6.21 -11.22
N PHE A 128 14.63 5.16 -11.98
CA PHE A 128 13.27 4.73 -12.28
C PHE A 128 12.79 3.58 -11.41
N ARG A 129 13.72 2.75 -10.92
CA ARG A 129 13.42 1.58 -10.07
C ARG A 129 12.36 0.68 -10.70
N GLY A 130 12.44 0.50 -12.03
CA GLY A 130 11.52 -0.32 -12.79
C GLY A 130 11.75 -1.81 -12.58
N VAL A 131 10.67 -2.57 -12.46
CA VAL A 131 10.63 -4.02 -12.48
C VAL A 131 9.51 -4.46 -13.39
N ARG A 132 9.79 -5.42 -14.26
CA ARG A 132 8.84 -6.01 -15.20
C ARG A 132 8.38 -7.36 -14.66
N TRP A 133 7.09 -7.55 -14.57
CA TRP A 133 6.44 -8.80 -14.24
C TRP A 133 5.89 -9.44 -15.51
N VAL A 134 6.31 -10.66 -15.80
CA VAL A 134 5.79 -11.46 -16.89
C VAL A 134 5.07 -12.66 -16.28
N LEU A 135 3.74 -12.61 -16.32
CA LEU A 135 2.86 -13.66 -15.84
C LEU A 135 2.52 -14.61 -16.99
N THR A 136 2.73 -15.88 -16.75
CA THR A 136 2.29 -16.97 -17.63
C THR A 136 1.67 -18.06 -16.76
N LYS A 137 1.13 -19.10 -17.36
CA LYS A 137 0.50 -20.18 -16.58
C LYS A 137 1.48 -20.74 -15.55
N ASN A 138 1.11 -20.60 -14.28
CA ASN A 138 1.85 -21.06 -13.10
C ASN A 138 3.27 -20.48 -12.92
N SER A 139 3.61 -19.39 -13.61
CA SER A 139 4.93 -18.75 -13.49
C SER A 139 4.81 -17.24 -13.43
N LEU A 140 5.58 -16.63 -12.53
CA LEU A 140 5.85 -15.20 -12.47
C LEU A 140 7.35 -14.98 -12.66
N LYS A 141 7.72 -14.37 -13.78
CA LYS A 141 9.07 -13.86 -13.99
C LYS A 141 9.15 -12.40 -13.59
N ILE A 142 10.19 -12.07 -12.85
CA ILE A 142 10.50 -10.72 -12.37
C ILE A 142 11.82 -10.31 -13.02
N ILE A 143 11.76 -9.30 -13.89
CA ILE A 143 12.90 -8.88 -14.70
C ILE A 143 13.24 -7.43 -14.37
N CYS A 144 14.49 -7.16 -14.06
CA CYS A 144 15.04 -5.81 -13.91
C CYS A 144 16.23 -5.62 -14.85
N SER A 145 16.35 -4.43 -15.42
CA SER A 145 17.53 -4.05 -16.21
C SER A 145 18.00 -2.65 -15.85
N ASN A 146 19.32 -2.42 -15.99
CA ASN A 146 19.92 -1.11 -15.83
C ASN A 146 20.36 -0.48 -17.17
N ASN A 147 20.94 0.72 -17.10
CA ASN A 147 21.41 1.42 -18.29
C ASN A 147 22.67 0.78 -18.92
N GLU A 148 23.37 -0.09 -18.20
CA GLU A 148 24.58 -0.77 -18.63
C GLU A 148 24.25 -2.12 -19.34
N GLN A 149 22.95 -2.38 -19.58
CA GLN A 149 22.44 -3.62 -20.18
C GLN A 149 22.66 -4.86 -19.31
N GLU A 150 22.89 -4.68 -18.03
CA GLU A 150 22.84 -5.79 -17.08
C GLU A 150 21.38 -6.11 -16.76
N GLU A 151 21.10 -7.40 -16.63
CA GLU A 151 19.74 -7.91 -16.40
C GLU A 151 19.75 -8.91 -15.24
N ALA A 152 18.73 -8.80 -14.39
CA ALA A 152 18.39 -9.77 -13.37
C ALA A 152 17.03 -10.38 -13.68
N GLU A 153 16.96 -11.69 -13.68
CA GLU A 153 15.73 -12.46 -13.84
C GLU A 153 15.53 -13.37 -12.63
N GLU A 154 14.37 -13.31 -12.03
CA GLU A 154 13.90 -14.22 -10.99
C GLU A 154 12.62 -14.89 -11.47
N GLU A 155 12.48 -16.20 -11.27
CA GLU A 155 11.28 -16.95 -11.62
C GLU A 155 10.68 -17.60 -10.38
N LEU A 156 9.39 -17.36 -10.16
CA LEU A 156 8.62 -17.89 -9.05
C LEU A 156 7.51 -18.80 -9.58
N GLU A 157 7.39 -19.99 -9.01
CA GLU A 157 6.24 -20.85 -9.24
C GLU A 157 5.04 -20.30 -8.46
N ILE A 158 3.94 -20.07 -9.16
CA ILE A 158 2.71 -19.51 -8.60
C ILE A 158 1.50 -20.30 -9.08
N VAL A 159 0.37 -20.16 -8.42
CA VAL A 159 -0.90 -20.64 -8.95
C VAL A 159 -1.54 -19.49 -9.73
N TYR A 160 -1.49 -19.58 -11.04
CA TYR A 160 -2.02 -18.58 -11.96
C TYR A 160 -2.63 -19.26 -13.19
N GLU A 161 -3.90 -18.98 -13.45
CA GLU A 161 -4.66 -19.51 -14.60
C GLU A 161 -5.18 -18.39 -15.50
N GLY A 162 -4.78 -17.13 -15.23
CA GLY A 162 -5.16 -15.97 -16.06
C GLY A 162 -4.44 -15.90 -17.40
N GLU A 163 -4.80 -14.93 -18.19
CA GLU A 163 -4.16 -14.64 -19.47
C GLU A 163 -2.69 -14.19 -19.26
N PRO A 164 -1.78 -14.48 -20.20
CA PRO A 164 -0.43 -13.96 -20.15
C PRO A 164 -0.42 -12.44 -20.03
N LEU A 165 0.32 -11.92 -19.07
CA LEU A 165 0.36 -10.50 -18.78
C LEU A 165 1.80 -10.02 -18.59
N ASP A 166 2.14 -8.90 -19.23
CA ASP A 166 3.42 -8.23 -19.13
C ASP A 166 3.19 -6.80 -18.63
N ILE A 167 3.69 -6.50 -17.43
CA ILE A 167 3.38 -5.25 -16.73
C ILE A 167 4.57 -4.75 -15.92
N GLY A 168 4.82 -3.45 -15.97
CA GLY A 168 5.91 -2.81 -15.23
C GLY A 168 5.44 -2.12 -13.96
N PHE A 169 6.30 -2.15 -12.92
CA PHE A 169 6.07 -1.46 -11.65
C PHE A 169 7.34 -0.80 -11.13
N ASN A 170 7.18 0.12 -10.20
CA ASN A 170 8.28 0.58 -9.38
C ASN A 170 8.52 -0.42 -8.23
N VAL A 171 9.69 -1.04 -8.21
CA VAL A 171 10.04 -2.10 -7.24
C VAL A 171 9.96 -1.60 -5.79
N ASN A 172 10.31 -0.34 -5.53
CA ASN A 172 10.24 0.22 -4.18
C ASN A 172 8.80 0.31 -3.67
N TYR A 173 7.82 0.55 -4.55
CA TYR A 173 6.42 0.60 -4.14
C TYR A 173 5.91 -0.77 -3.72
N LEU A 174 6.34 -1.82 -4.39
CA LEU A 174 6.02 -3.20 -4.03
C LEU A 174 6.68 -3.60 -2.72
N LEU A 175 7.98 -3.32 -2.57
CA LEU A 175 8.74 -3.61 -1.35
C LEU A 175 8.21 -2.83 -0.13
N ASP A 176 7.80 -1.58 -0.30
CA ASP A 176 7.18 -0.78 0.77
C ASP A 176 5.89 -1.45 1.29
N CYS A 177 5.06 -2.00 0.42
CA CYS A 177 3.89 -2.76 0.83
C CYS A 177 4.29 -4.02 1.61
N LEU A 178 5.10 -4.88 0.98
CA LEU A 178 5.47 -6.18 1.52
C LEU A 178 6.21 -6.08 2.87
N SER A 179 7.02 -5.04 3.05
CA SER A 179 7.79 -4.84 4.29
C SER A 179 6.93 -4.42 5.48
N ASN A 180 5.76 -3.84 5.24
CA ASN A 180 4.91 -3.27 6.28
C ASN A 180 3.64 -4.09 6.59
N VAL A 181 3.43 -5.22 5.91
CA VAL A 181 2.25 -6.06 6.13
C VAL A 181 2.65 -7.35 6.83
N PRO A 182 2.14 -7.64 8.05
CA PRO A 182 2.53 -8.81 8.84
C PRO A 182 1.72 -10.07 8.43
N ILE A 183 1.87 -10.50 7.18
CA ILE A 183 1.13 -11.63 6.60
C ILE A 183 2.06 -12.66 5.97
N LYS A 184 1.57 -13.89 5.81
CA LYS A 184 2.30 -14.96 5.11
C LYS A 184 2.08 -14.92 3.59
N ASN A 185 0.85 -14.68 3.16
CA ASN A 185 0.47 -14.67 1.74
C ASN A 185 -0.16 -13.34 1.37
N ILE A 186 0.17 -12.86 0.19
CA ILE A 186 -0.43 -11.68 -0.42
C ILE A 186 -1.22 -12.09 -1.66
N LYS A 187 -2.39 -11.50 -1.84
CA LYS A 187 -3.18 -11.63 -3.05
C LYS A 187 -2.90 -10.40 -3.93
N CYS A 188 -2.52 -10.64 -5.18
CA CYS A 188 -2.37 -9.61 -6.20
C CYS A 188 -3.44 -9.82 -7.26
N ALA A 189 -4.21 -8.79 -7.54
CA ALA A 189 -5.22 -8.79 -8.58
C ALA A 189 -4.89 -7.73 -9.64
N LEU A 190 -4.92 -8.14 -10.90
CA LEU A 190 -4.50 -7.35 -12.06
C LEU A 190 -5.58 -7.36 -13.13
N GLY A 191 -5.70 -6.26 -13.86
CA GLY A 191 -6.46 -6.19 -15.10
C GLY A 191 -5.56 -6.42 -16.30
N ASP A 192 -5.38 -5.40 -17.12
CA ASP A 192 -4.46 -5.38 -18.26
C ASP A 192 -3.10 -4.73 -17.90
N SER A 193 -2.20 -4.62 -18.89
CA SER A 193 -0.86 -4.02 -18.71
C SER A 193 -0.85 -2.51 -18.39
N SER A 194 -2.00 -1.85 -18.50
CA SER A 194 -2.17 -0.41 -18.20
C SER A 194 -2.97 -0.14 -16.94
N SER A 195 -3.57 -1.18 -16.37
CA SER A 195 -4.40 -1.10 -15.16
C SER A 195 -3.57 -1.19 -13.89
N SER A 196 -4.01 -0.50 -12.84
CA SER A 196 -3.37 -0.60 -11.53
C SER A 196 -3.54 -2.00 -10.94
N MET A 197 -2.51 -2.47 -10.24
CA MET A 197 -2.58 -3.70 -9.45
C MET A 197 -3.17 -3.40 -8.08
N LEU A 198 -4.04 -4.27 -7.61
CA LEU A 198 -4.57 -4.28 -6.26
C LEU A 198 -3.92 -5.42 -5.46
N MET A 199 -3.23 -5.06 -4.39
CA MET A 199 -2.69 -6.00 -3.40
C MET A 199 -3.58 -6.01 -2.16
N THR A 200 -4.01 -7.19 -1.73
CA THR A 200 -4.87 -7.39 -0.55
C THR A 200 -4.34 -8.53 0.32
N ILE A 201 -4.78 -8.55 1.54
CA ILE A 201 -4.59 -9.71 2.42
C ILE A 201 -5.65 -10.75 2.06
N LYS A 202 -5.25 -12.00 1.90
CA LYS A 202 -6.21 -13.08 1.68
C LYS A 202 -7.16 -13.15 2.90
N GLU A 203 -8.46 -13.11 2.65
CA GLU A 203 -9.51 -13.16 3.68
C GLU A 203 -9.65 -11.90 4.56
N ASP A 204 -8.95 -10.81 4.25
CA ASP A 204 -9.07 -9.54 4.97
C ASP A 204 -9.24 -8.38 3.99
N GLU A 205 -10.46 -7.89 3.87
CA GLU A 205 -10.81 -6.74 3.01
C GLU A 205 -10.47 -5.39 3.65
N THR A 206 -10.01 -5.40 4.90
CA THR A 206 -9.70 -4.16 5.63
C THR A 206 -8.44 -3.47 5.12
N PHE A 207 -7.56 -4.22 4.44
CA PHE A 207 -6.33 -3.70 3.84
C PHE A 207 -6.36 -3.78 2.32
N GLN A 208 -6.08 -2.66 1.67
CA GLN A 208 -5.95 -2.54 0.21
C GLN A 208 -4.73 -1.67 -0.12
N TYR A 209 -3.91 -2.15 -1.05
CA TYR A 209 -2.79 -1.39 -1.55
C TYR A 209 -2.80 -1.40 -3.08
N VAL A 210 -2.88 -0.22 -3.66
CA VAL A 210 -2.92 -0.04 -5.12
C VAL A 210 -1.58 0.47 -5.60
N VAL A 211 -1.04 -0.16 -6.65
CA VAL A 211 0.19 0.28 -7.32
C VAL A 211 -0.14 0.54 -8.79
N MET A 212 0.15 1.74 -9.25
CA MET A 212 0.00 2.09 -10.66
C MET A 212 1.12 1.48 -11.49
N PRO A 213 0.82 0.97 -12.69
CA PRO A 213 1.84 0.46 -13.59
C PRO A 213 2.74 1.59 -14.08
N MET A 214 3.93 1.23 -14.50
CA MET A 214 4.85 2.13 -15.20
C MET A 214 5.29 1.53 -16.52
N ARG A 215 5.57 2.37 -17.49
CA ARG A 215 6.18 1.94 -18.76
C ARG A 215 7.68 1.72 -18.51
N ILE A 216 8.14 0.56 -18.89
CA ILE A 216 9.54 0.12 -18.83
C ILE A 216 10.03 -0.10 -20.26
#